data_9bc7140d0ad665aad455bf6945647c71
#
_entry.id   9bc7140d0ad665aad455bf6945647c71
#
_cell.length_a   1.000
_cell.length_b   1.000
_cell.length_c   1.000
_cell.angle_alpha   90.00
_cell.angle_beta   90.00
_cell.angle_gamma   90.00
#
_symmetry.space_group_name_H-M   'P 1'
#
loop_
_entity.id
_entity.type
_entity.pdbx_description
1 polymer ?
#
loop_
_entity_poly.entity_id
_entity_poly.type
_entity_poly.pdbx_seq_one_letter_code
_entity_poly.pdbx_strand_id
1 'polypeptide(L)'
;MGLLARLLRRRPEPVVAYDPADPSLVLLVAAFEAARADSAVLAEAADHGVDLALPLLVRHHLVGLSDEAVARAGLLLGQDGYAVVAGGPGLVHACRTQVLTALSASQERSRMAGLAQRLGGDVRGWDALRPAAPPG
;
A
#
# COMPACT_ATOMS: atom_id res chain seq x y z
N MET A 1 11.11 -27.33 25.03
CA MET A 1 10.00 -26.86 24.22
C MET A 1 9.69 -25.36 24.37
N GLY A 2 10.01 -24.73 25.47
CA GLY A 2 9.49 -23.42 25.78
C GLY A 2 9.88 -22.29 24.82
N LEU A 3 11.16 -22.09 24.56
CA LEU A 3 11.57 -20.89 23.82
C LEU A 3 11.28 -20.96 22.34
N LEU A 4 11.57 -22.08 21.71
CA LEU A 4 11.34 -22.27 20.27
C LEU A 4 9.84 -22.29 19.95
N ALA A 5 9.04 -22.95 20.79
CA ALA A 5 7.59 -22.95 20.61
C ALA A 5 6.99 -21.55 20.80
N ARG A 6 7.56 -20.73 21.67
CA ARG A 6 7.16 -19.32 21.82
C ARG A 6 7.50 -18.50 20.62
N LEU A 7 8.68 -18.66 20.04
CA LEU A 7 9.08 -17.94 18.83
C LEU A 7 8.21 -18.31 17.63
N LEU A 8 7.88 -19.59 17.47
CA LEU A 8 7.02 -20.07 16.40
C LEU A 8 5.56 -19.61 16.56
N ARG A 9 5.12 -19.42 17.79
CA ARG A 9 3.77 -18.94 18.09
C ARG A 9 3.66 -17.42 18.17
N ARG A 10 4.78 -16.73 18.17
CA ARG A 10 4.81 -15.28 18.23
C ARG A 10 4.29 -14.73 16.90
N ARG A 11 3.00 -14.45 16.88
CA ARG A 11 2.40 -13.72 15.77
C ARG A 11 2.93 -12.30 15.84
N PRO A 12 3.35 -11.70 14.71
CA PRO A 12 3.55 -10.27 14.67
C PRO A 12 2.28 -9.60 15.18
N GLU A 13 2.40 -8.57 15.98
CA GLU A 13 1.25 -7.81 16.44
C GLU A 13 0.41 -7.41 15.22
N PRO A 14 -0.93 -7.62 15.28
CA PRO A 14 -1.75 -7.24 14.15
C PRO A 14 -1.60 -5.75 13.91
N VAL A 15 -1.23 -5.38 12.68
CA VAL A 15 -1.21 -4.01 12.25
C VAL A 15 -2.65 -3.51 12.23
N VAL A 16 -2.93 -2.46 13.01
CA VAL A 16 -4.25 -1.83 12.98
C VAL A 16 -4.47 -1.26 11.57
N ALA A 17 -5.51 -1.74 10.90
CA ALA A 17 -5.82 -1.29 9.57
C ALA A 17 -6.34 0.15 9.60
N TYR A 18 -5.72 1.04 8.81
CA TYR A 18 -6.25 2.38 8.61
C TYR A 18 -7.41 2.34 7.61
N ASP A 19 -8.42 3.16 7.86
CA ASP A 19 -9.56 3.30 6.96
C ASP A 19 -9.16 4.21 5.79
N PRO A 20 -9.21 3.72 4.53
CA PRO A 20 -8.91 4.58 3.38
C PRO A 20 -9.81 5.80 3.23
N ALA A 21 -10.98 5.80 3.84
CA ALA A 21 -11.93 6.91 3.81
C ALA A 21 -11.72 7.93 4.95
N ASP A 22 -10.76 7.69 5.84
CA ASP A 22 -10.46 8.58 6.96
C ASP A 22 -10.01 9.95 6.43
N PRO A 23 -10.76 11.04 6.71
CA PRO A 23 -10.40 12.38 6.23
C PRO A 23 -9.14 12.95 6.90
N SER A 24 -8.66 12.34 7.99
CA SER A 24 -7.44 12.78 8.68
C SER A 24 -6.15 12.26 8.04
N LEU A 25 -6.25 11.37 7.03
CA LEU A 25 -5.07 10.82 6.36
C LEU A 25 -4.24 11.92 5.71
N VAL A 26 -2.94 11.89 6.00
CA VAL A 26 -1.95 12.82 5.43
C VAL A 26 -1.01 12.05 4.52
N LEU A 27 -0.82 12.56 3.31
CA LEU A 27 0.13 11.99 2.35
C LEU A 27 1.56 12.23 2.84
N LEU A 28 2.32 11.18 3.02
CA LEU A 28 3.70 11.24 3.50
C LEU A 28 4.73 10.80 2.48
N VAL A 29 4.36 9.90 1.56
CA VAL A 29 5.26 9.35 0.54
C VAL A 29 4.49 9.23 -0.76
N ALA A 30 5.12 9.60 -1.88
CA ALA A 30 4.53 9.45 -3.21
C ALA A 30 5.59 8.94 -4.19
N ALA A 31 5.24 7.92 -4.96
CA ALA A 31 6.13 7.23 -5.89
C ALA A 31 5.46 7.08 -7.26
N PHE A 32 5.31 8.20 -7.98
CA PHE A 32 4.66 8.25 -9.30
C PHE A 32 5.64 8.43 -10.46
N GLU A 33 6.92 8.68 -10.16
CA GLU A 33 7.95 8.80 -11.19
C GLU A 33 8.49 7.41 -11.54
N ALA A 34 8.21 6.94 -12.75
CA ALA A 34 8.58 5.59 -13.18
C ALA A 34 10.10 5.34 -13.17
N ALA A 35 10.89 6.37 -13.44
CA ALA A 35 12.34 6.26 -13.50
C ALA A 35 13.02 6.30 -12.12
N ARG A 36 12.29 6.62 -11.07
CA ARG A 36 12.84 6.75 -9.73
C ARG A 36 12.66 5.46 -8.94
N ALA A 37 13.76 4.93 -8.40
CA ALA A 37 13.71 3.71 -7.60
C ALA A 37 12.92 3.92 -6.29
N ASP A 38 12.15 2.91 -5.88
CA ASP A 38 11.38 2.96 -4.64
C ASP A 38 12.29 3.16 -3.42
N SER A 39 13.49 2.59 -3.42
CA SER A 39 14.47 2.81 -2.35
C SER A 39 14.87 4.28 -2.19
N ALA A 40 15.01 5.01 -3.30
CA ALA A 40 15.34 6.44 -3.27
C ALA A 40 14.16 7.26 -2.74
N VAL A 41 12.93 6.92 -3.13
CA VAL A 41 11.71 7.56 -2.62
C VAL A 41 11.61 7.40 -1.10
N LEU A 42 11.83 6.20 -0.60
CA LEU A 42 11.76 5.92 0.83
C LEU A 42 12.89 6.60 1.61
N ALA A 43 14.10 6.62 1.07
CA ALA A 43 15.23 7.32 1.70
C ALA A 43 14.95 8.82 1.84
N GLU A 44 14.40 9.45 0.80
CA GLU A 44 14.01 10.86 0.86
C GLU A 44 12.91 11.11 1.90
N ALA A 45 11.91 10.25 1.96
CA ALA A 45 10.85 10.36 2.96
C ALA A 45 11.42 10.30 4.39
N ALA A 46 12.34 9.37 4.64
CA ALA A 46 13.02 9.27 5.93
C ALA A 46 13.84 10.53 6.24
N ASP A 47 14.53 11.08 5.25
CA ASP A 47 15.29 12.33 5.40
C ASP A 47 14.39 13.53 5.75
N HIS A 48 13.13 13.50 5.32
CA HIS A 48 12.13 14.51 5.63
C HIS A 48 11.37 14.23 6.93
N GLY A 49 11.79 13.23 7.71
CA GLY A 49 11.24 12.96 9.03
C GLY A 49 10.11 11.95 9.08
N VAL A 50 9.82 11.24 7.99
CA VAL A 50 8.82 10.17 8.01
C VAL A 50 9.39 8.96 8.75
N ASP A 51 8.70 8.50 9.78
CA ASP A 51 9.08 7.28 10.49
C ASP A 51 8.57 6.05 9.73
N LEU A 52 9.47 5.43 8.95
CA LEU A 52 9.14 4.26 8.13
C LEU A 52 9.07 2.97 8.94
N ALA A 53 9.45 2.98 10.22
CA ALA A 53 9.27 1.83 11.10
C ALA A 53 7.82 1.65 11.53
N LEU A 54 7.00 2.70 11.40
CA LEU A 54 5.58 2.66 11.72
C LEU A 54 4.74 2.31 10.49
N PRO A 55 3.57 1.67 10.69
CA PRO A 55 2.69 1.34 9.58
C PRO A 55 2.18 2.57 8.82
N LEU A 56 1.99 2.40 7.52
CA LEU A 56 1.39 3.38 6.62
C LEU A 56 0.25 2.72 5.85
N LEU A 57 -0.75 3.49 5.49
CA LEU A 57 -1.73 3.07 4.50
C LEU A 57 -1.11 3.25 3.12
N VAL A 58 -0.74 2.16 2.47
CA VAL A 58 -0.17 2.16 1.12
C VAL A 58 -1.29 2.03 0.11
N ARG A 59 -1.31 2.91 -0.90
CA ARG A 59 -2.29 2.87 -1.98
C ARG A 59 -1.58 2.71 -3.31
N HIS A 60 -1.91 1.66 -4.03
CA HIS A 60 -1.49 1.50 -5.43
C HIS A 60 -2.58 2.06 -6.33
N HIS A 61 -2.20 2.90 -7.27
CA HIS A 61 -3.12 3.61 -8.16
C HIS A 61 -3.26 2.85 -9.47
N LEU A 62 -4.44 2.23 -9.68
CA LEU A 62 -4.77 1.45 -10.87
C LEU A 62 -5.70 2.25 -11.76
N VAL A 63 -5.41 2.28 -13.06
CA VAL A 63 -6.17 3.04 -14.05
C VAL A 63 -6.60 2.14 -15.21
N GLY A 64 -7.64 2.56 -15.93
CA GLY A 64 -8.08 1.90 -17.16
C GLY A 64 -8.79 0.56 -16.98
N LEU A 65 -9.18 0.21 -15.75
CA LEU A 65 -9.93 -1.01 -15.48
C LEU A 65 -11.42 -0.80 -15.73
N SER A 66 -12.06 -1.77 -16.41
CA SER A 66 -13.52 -1.83 -16.48
C SER A 66 -14.12 -2.13 -15.12
N ASP A 67 -15.42 -1.89 -14.94
CA ASP A 67 -16.13 -2.21 -13.69
C ASP A 67 -16.00 -3.70 -13.35
N GLU A 68 -16.08 -4.58 -14.34
CA GLU A 68 -15.87 -6.01 -14.16
C GLU A 68 -14.45 -6.32 -13.70
N ALA A 69 -13.44 -5.68 -14.30
CA ALA A 69 -12.04 -5.84 -13.92
C ALA A 69 -11.79 -5.33 -12.48
N VAL A 70 -12.42 -4.23 -12.09
CA VAL A 70 -12.33 -3.71 -10.70
C VAL A 70 -12.89 -4.72 -9.71
N ALA A 71 -14.06 -5.31 -9.99
CA ALA A 71 -14.64 -6.33 -9.13
C ALA A 71 -13.72 -7.55 -8.99
N ARG A 72 -13.13 -7.97 -10.11
CA ARG A 72 -12.17 -9.09 -10.11
C ARG A 72 -10.90 -8.78 -9.34
N ALA A 73 -10.35 -7.57 -9.50
CA ALA A 73 -9.22 -7.10 -8.72
C ALA A 73 -9.53 -7.13 -7.22
N GLY A 74 -10.72 -6.69 -6.83
CA GLY A 74 -11.17 -6.71 -5.43
C GLY A 74 -11.19 -8.11 -4.84
N LEU A 75 -11.66 -9.11 -5.61
CA LEU A 75 -11.65 -10.50 -5.16
C LEU A 75 -10.22 -11.05 -5.01
N LEU A 76 -9.36 -10.80 -6.00
CA LEU A 76 -7.98 -11.31 -5.99
C LEU A 76 -7.15 -10.65 -4.90
N LEU A 77 -7.21 -9.34 -4.79
CA LEU A 77 -6.41 -8.58 -3.84
C LEU A 77 -6.97 -8.69 -2.41
N GLY A 78 -8.28 -8.86 -2.26
CA GLY A 78 -8.89 -9.06 -0.95
C GLY A 78 -8.36 -10.28 -0.21
N GLN A 79 -7.94 -11.31 -0.93
CA GLN A 79 -7.32 -12.51 -0.35
C GLN A 79 -6.01 -12.20 0.36
N ASP A 80 -5.33 -11.13 -0.03
CA ASP A 80 -4.06 -10.70 0.55
C ASP A 80 -4.19 -9.45 1.43
N GLY A 81 -5.41 -9.14 1.84
CA GLY A 81 -5.68 -8.06 2.78
C GLY A 81 -5.77 -6.67 2.16
N TYR A 82 -5.82 -6.55 0.83
CA TYR A 82 -6.06 -5.26 0.18
C TYR A 82 -7.54 -4.93 0.14
N ALA A 83 -7.86 -3.66 0.33
CA ALA A 83 -9.17 -3.10 0.00
C ALA A 83 -9.06 -2.31 -1.31
N VAL A 84 -9.96 -2.57 -2.24
CA VAL A 84 -10.01 -1.84 -3.52
C VAL A 84 -11.14 -0.82 -3.43
N VAL A 85 -10.78 0.45 -3.53
CA VAL A 85 -11.72 1.56 -3.37
C VAL A 85 -11.62 2.54 -4.54
N ALA A 86 -12.72 3.20 -4.86
CA ALA A 86 -12.72 4.20 -5.92
C ALA A 86 -11.85 5.41 -5.52
N GLY A 87 -10.99 5.87 -6.46
CA GLY A 87 -10.10 7.01 -6.25
C GLY A 87 -10.43 8.21 -7.11
N GLY A 88 -11.50 8.12 -7.92
CA GLY A 88 -11.92 9.13 -8.87
C GLY A 88 -12.31 8.49 -10.20
N PRO A 89 -12.71 9.28 -11.21
CA PRO A 89 -13.10 8.73 -12.51
C PRO A 89 -11.96 7.91 -13.16
N GLY A 90 -12.23 6.63 -13.43
CA GLY A 90 -11.25 5.72 -14.04
C GLY A 90 -10.07 5.34 -13.18
N LEU A 91 -10.08 5.69 -11.89
CA LEU A 91 -9.00 5.42 -10.94
C LEU A 91 -9.53 4.63 -9.75
N VAL A 92 -8.84 3.54 -9.41
CA VAL A 92 -9.10 2.82 -8.17
C VAL A 92 -7.81 2.69 -7.36
N HIS A 93 -7.96 2.62 -6.05
CA HIS A 93 -6.86 2.40 -5.14
C HIS A 93 -6.90 1.00 -4.56
N ALA A 94 -5.80 0.27 -4.65
CA ALA A 94 -5.59 -0.95 -3.87
C ALA A 94 -4.84 -0.57 -2.60
N CYS A 95 -5.50 -0.68 -1.46
CA CYS A 95 -5.04 -0.13 -0.19
C CYS A 95 -4.73 -1.23 0.81
N ARG A 96 -3.60 -1.12 1.49
CA ARG A 96 -3.26 -2.00 2.61
C ARG A 96 -2.38 -1.27 3.61
N THR A 97 -2.69 -1.42 4.91
CA THR A 97 -1.84 -0.89 5.98
C THR A 97 -0.67 -1.84 6.21
N GLN A 98 0.55 -1.31 6.17
CA GLN A 98 1.76 -2.12 6.32
C GLN A 98 2.97 -1.26 6.67
N VAL A 99 4.00 -1.90 7.20
CA VAL A 99 5.32 -1.29 7.30
C VAL A 99 6.00 -1.41 5.93
N LEU A 100 6.43 -0.27 5.38
CA LEU A 100 7.07 -0.23 4.07
C LEU A 100 8.59 -0.47 4.19
N THR A 101 9.10 -1.33 3.31
CA THR A 101 10.52 -1.48 3.04
C THR A 101 10.77 -1.29 1.56
N ALA A 102 12.02 -1.03 1.17
CA ALA A 102 12.37 -0.92 -0.25
C ALA A 102 12.03 -2.21 -1.01
N LEU A 103 12.26 -3.36 -0.39
CA LEU A 103 11.95 -4.64 -1.00
C LEU A 103 10.45 -4.85 -1.16
N SER A 104 9.65 -4.60 -0.11
CA SER A 104 8.20 -4.77 -0.20
C SER A 104 7.57 -3.82 -1.20
N ALA A 105 8.02 -2.56 -1.24
CA ALA A 105 7.52 -1.58 -2.20
C ALA A 105 7.77 -2.03 -3.64
N SER A 106 8.97 -2.50 -3.93
CA SER A 106 9.36 -2.99 -5.25
C SER A 106 8.59 -4.24 -5.67
N GLN A 107 8.44 -5.20 -4.77
CA GLN A 107 7.70 -6.44 -5.03
C GLN A 107 6.21 -6.16 -5.28
N GLU A 108 5.61 -5.29 -4.48
CA GLU A 108 4.20 -4.95 -4.63
C GLU A 108 3.95 -4.13 -5.88
N ARG A 109 4.85 -3.22 -6.23
CA ARG A 109 4.77 -2.48 -7.50
C ARG A 109 4.72 -3.45 -8.69
N SER A 110 5.63 -4.42 -8.72
CA SER A 110 5.69 -5.43 -9.80
C SER A 110 4.42 -6.28 -9.83
N ARG A 111 3.92 -6.69 -8.69
CA ARG A 111 2.68 -7.46 -8.57
C ARG A 111 1.48 -6.68 -9.10
N MET A 112 1.35 -5.43 -8.69
CA MET A 112 0.22 -4.58 -9.11
C MET A 112 0.28 -4.30 -10.61
N ALA A 113 1.47 -4.06 -11.16
CA ALA A 113 1.64 -3.87 -12.60
C ALA A 113 1.22 -5.12 -13.39
N GLY A 114 1.64 -6.30 -12.96
CA GLY A 114 1.25 -7.56 -13.59
C GLY A 114 -0.24 -7.83 -13.51
N LEU A 115 -0.85 -7.57 -12.36
CA LEU A 115 -2.30 -7.72 -12.18
C LEU A 115 -3.09 -6.76 -13.07
N ALA A 116 -2.72 -5.48 -13.05
CA ALA A 116 -3.39 -4.46 -13.86
C ALA A 116 -3.33 -4.79 -15.34
N GLN A 117 -2.17 -5.19 -15.85
CA GLN A 117 -2.01 -5.59 -17.25
C GLN A 117 -2.90 -6.77 -17.62
N ARG A 118 -2.97 -7.78 -16.77
CA ARG A 118 -3.84 -8.95 -17.03
C ARG A 118 -5.31 -8.58 -17.06
N LEU A 119 -5.69 -7.53 -16.34
CA LEU A 119 -7.07 -7.03 -16.29
C LEU A 119 -7.37 -5.92 -17.29
N GLY A 120 -6.41 -5.59 -18.16
CA GLY A 120 -6.59 -4.60 -19.23
C GLY A 120 -6.30 -3.17 -18.86
N GLY A 121 -5.72 -2.93 -17.71
CA GLY A 121 -5.36 -1.59 -17.21
C GLY A 121 -3.87 -1.40 -17.01
N ASP A 122 -3.53 -0.41 -16.20
CA ASP A 122 -2.16 -0.06 -15.88
C ASP A 122 -2.06 0.45 -14.42
N VAL A 123 -0.84 0.59 -13.94
CA VAL A 123 -0.50 1.14 -12.63
C VAL A 123 0.23 2.48 -12.82
N ARG A 124 -0.22 3.52 -12.10
CA ARG A 124 0.46 4.82 -12.12
C ARG A 124 1.60 4.92 -11.12
N GLY A 125 1.52 4.17 -10.03
CA GLY A 125 2.46 4.25 -8.93
C GLY A 125 1.76 3.98 -7.62
N TRP A 126 2.39 4.39 -6.53
CA TRP A 126 1.83 4.23 -5.20
C TRP A 126 2.10 5.47 -4.34
N ASP A 127 1.30 5.63 -3.32
CA ASP A 127 1.55 6.59 -2.26
C ASP A 127 1.30 5.94 -0.89
N ALA A 128 1.67 6.64 0.16
CA ALA A 128 1.49 6.14 1.51
C ALA A 128 1.09 7.28 2.45
N LEU A 129 0.12 6.99 3.31
CA LEU A 129 -0.52 7.95 4.19
C LEU A 129 -0.55 7.42 5.62
N ARG A 130 -0.74 8.35 6.55
CA ARG A 130 -0.98 8.05 7.96
C ARG A 130 -2.00 9.05 8.49
N PRO A 131 -2.89 8.65 9.42
CA PRO A 131 -3.77 9.62 10.06
C PRO A 131 -2.95 10.72 10.74
N ALA A 132 -3.43 11.95 10.65
CA ALA A 132 -2.82 13.05 11.36
C ALA A 132 -2.81 12.74 12.86
N ALA A 133 -1.68 13.07 13.53
CA ALA A 133 -1.63 12.92 14.96
C ALA A 133 -2.71 13.79 15.61
N PRO A 134 -3.42 13.27 16.65
CA PRO A 134 -4.39 14.13 17.34
C PRO A 134 -3.67 15.35 17.93
N PRO A 135 -4.29 16.52 17.92
CA PRO A 135 -3.71 17.71 18.55
C PRO A 135 -3.44 17.39 20.02
N GLY A 136 -2.17 17.44 20.37
CA GLY A 136 -1.67 17.08 21.70
C GLY A 136 -1.99 18.10 22.77
#